data_0485328a3eafc4b38572760592524009
#
_entry.id   0485328a3eafc4b38572760592524009
#
_cell.length_a   1.000
_cell.length_b   1.000
_cell.length_c   1.000
_cell.angle_alpha   90.00
_cell.angle_beta   90.00
_cell.angle_gamma   90.00
#
_symmetry.space_group_name_H-M   'P 1'
#
loop_
_entity.id
_entity.type
_entity.pdbx_description
1 polymer ?
#
loop_
_entity_poly.entity_id
_entity_poly.type
_entity_poly.pdbx_seq_one_letter_code
_entity_poly.pdbx_strand_id
1 'polypeptide(L)'
;TLEPVPGHRFPLVVIQLCVLIYMRTPCGLRTVVTIQEIFAELLGDTFGKVPCYNTVENWVKKLGLSVYQDEQPCKDKKFAMVVDESIAINGQKLLLTLAIPSEHQDRPIRHEDVTILDISVSKGFNGDDVQGRIEEAEKSAGNAPDYIISDNGHNLTKGITGSGHIRHADISHSMGVILKNVYEKQSDFVEFTTLLGKKRLQYHLTDKAYLLPPNMRTISRFMNMSSWVFWGNEMLD
;
A
#
# COMPACT_ATOMS: atom_id res chain seq x y z
N THR A 1 31.20 -13.43 18.79
CA THR A 1 30.93 -12.19 18.02
C THR A 1 30.47 -12.56 16.62
N LEU A 2 29.41 -11.93 16.17
CA LEU A 2 28.90 -12.10 14.81
C LEU A 2 29.84 -11.37 13.85
N GLU A 3 30.47 -12.09 12.91
CA GLU A 3 31.40 -11.48 11.96
C GLU A 3 30.67 -10.79 10.79
N PRO A 4 31.12 -9.60 10.36
CA PRO A 4 30.58 -8.97 9.16
C PRO A 4 30.88 -9.78 7.89
N VAL A 5 29.97 -9.76 6.93
CA VAL A 5 30.21 -10.31 5.59
C VAL A 5 31.28 -9.45 4.88
N PRO A 6 32.16 -10.03 4.06
CA PRO A 6 33.15 -9.26 3.29
C PRO A 6 32.51 -8.08 2.56
N GLY A 7 33.09 -6.88 2.71
CA GLY A 7 32.55 -5.63 2.15
C GLY A 7 31.40 -4.98 2.93
N HIS A 8 30.94 -5.59 4.02
CA HIS A 8 29.90 -5.03 4.90
C HIS A 8 30.46 -4.68 6.28
N ARG A 9 29.92 -3.60 6.85
CA ARG A 9 30.29 -3.17 8.22
C ARG A 9 29.56 -3.95 9.32
N PHE A 10 28.44 -4.56 8.97
CA PHE A 10 27.53 -5.24 9.89
C PHE A 10 27.37 -6.71 9.50
N PRO A 11 27.18 -7.62 10.47
CA PRO A 11 26.87 -9.01 10.22
C PRO A 11 25.55 -9.18 9.44
N LEU A 12 25.46 -10.18 8.60
CA LEU A 12 24.27 -10.45 7.79
C LEU A 12 23.00 -10.62 8.66
N VAL A 13 23.14 -11.28 9.82
CA VAL A 13 22.00 -11.47 10.74
C VAL A 13 21.46 -10.15 11.29
N VAL A 14 22.32 -9.15 11.54
CA VAL A 14 21.88 -7.82 11.97
C VAL A 14 21.13 -7.10 10.84
N ILE A 15 21.62 -7.21 9.60
CA ILE A 15 20.96 -6.66 8.41
C ILE A 15 19.56 -7.32 8.26
N GLN A 16 19.52 -8.65 8.27
CA GLN A 16 18.27 -9.42 8.16
C GLN A 16 17.28 -9.08 9.28
N LEU A 17 17.74 -8.99 10.51
CA LEU A 17 16.89 -8.67 11.65
C LEU A 17 16.27 -7.27 11.51
N CYS A 18 17.06 -6.26 11.16
CA CYS A 18 16.56 -4.90 10.91
C CYS A 18 15.50 -4.86 9.81
N VAL A 19 15.78 -5.51 8.68
CA VAL A 19 14.86 -5.56 7.54
C VAL A 19 13.58 -6.33 7.91
N LEU A 20 13.68 -7.47 8.56
CA LEU A 20 12.52 -8.27 8.98
C LEU A 20 11.64 -7.54 10.00
N ILE A 21 12.22 -6.85 10.97
CA ILE A 21 11.45 -6.03 11.91
C ILE A 21 10.69 -4.95 11.16
N TYR A 22 11.36 -4.21 10.26
CA TYR A 22 10.72 -3.16 9.47
C TYR A 22 9.58 -3.69 8.59
N MET A 23 9.80 -4.83 7.92
CA MET A 23 8.84 -5.40 6.98
C MET A 23 7.65 -6.11 7.64
N ARG A 24 7.83 -6.66 8.85
CA ARG A 24 6.82 -7.50 9.53
C ARG A 24 6.06 -6.79 10.65
N THR A 25 6.48 -5.58 11.02
CA THR A 25 5.85 -4.83 12.11
C THR A 25 5.46 -3.43 11.63
N PRO A 26 4.40 -2.81 12.16
CA PRO A 26 4.00 -1.45 11.81
C PRO A 26 4.87 -0.41 12.51
N CYS A 27 6.20 -0.54 12.41
CA CYS A 27 7.14 0.37 13.07
C CYS A 27 7.99 1.17 12.08
N GLY A 28 8.39 2.38 12.49
CA GLY A 28 9.30 3.21 11.70
C GLY A 28 10.77 2.82 11.85
N LEU A 29 11.62 3.30 10.95
CA LEU A 29 13.06 3.01 10.94
C LEU A 29 13.78 3.34 12.28
N ARG A 30 13.37 4.40 12.95
CA ARG A 30 13.94 4.78 14.27
C ARG A 30 13.59 3.74 15.35
N THR A 31 12.36 3.22 15.33
CA THR A 31 11.93 2.15 16.24
C THR A 31 12.73 0.88 16.00
N VAL A 32 13.03 0.53 14.75
CA VAL A 32 13.92 -0.59 14.43
C VAL A 32 15.27 -0.41 15.10
N VAL A 33 15.87 0.79 15.04
CA VAL A 33 17.15 1.08 15.70
C VAL A 33 17.05 0.93 17.20
N THR A 34 16.01 1.50 17.85
CA THR A 34 15.80 1.34 19.29
C THR A 34 15.67 -0.12 19.71
N ILE A 35 14.97 -0.95 18.93
CA ILE A 35 14.91 -2.40 19.18
C ILE A 35 16.31 -3.04 19.11
N GLN A 36 17.16 -2.63 18.15
CA GLN A 36 18.54 -3.11 18.07
C GLN A 36 19.39 -2.66 19.27
N GLU A 37 19.19 -1.43 19.75
CA GLU A 37 19.83 -0.92 20.97
C GLU A 37 19.48 -1.79 22.19
N ILE A 38 18.23 -2.15 22.36
CA ILE A 38 17.76 -3.06 23.41
C ILE A 38 18.45 -4.44 23.28
N PHE A 39 18.54 -4.98 22.08
CA PHE A 39 19.26 -6.25 21.88
C PHE A 39 20.76 -6.13 22.20
N ALA A 40 21.38 -5.01 21.85
CA ALA A 40 22.78 -4.77 22.17
C ALA A 40 23.01 -4.63 23.69
N GLU A 41 22.11 -3.99 24.42
CA GLU A 41 22.14 -3.91 25.88
C GLU A 41 21.99 -5.29 26.54
N LEU A 42 21.07 -6.12 26.05
CA LEU A 42 20.81 -7.45 26.63
C LEU A 42 21.89 -8.48 26.29
N LEU A 43 22.46 -8.43 25.08
CA LEU A 43 23.40 -9.43 24.56
C LEU A 43 24.86 -8.97 24.62
N GLY A 44 25.09 -7.71 24.96
CA GLY A 44 26.43 -7.13 25.11
C GLY A 44 27.28 -7.25 23.84
N ASP A 45 28.56 -7.55 24.01
CA ASP A 45 29.54 -7.65 22.92
C ASP A 45 29.21 -8.71 21.86
N THR A 46 28.29 -9.63 22.17
CA THR A 46 27.85 -10.68 21.23
C THR A 46 27.06 -10.09 20.07
N PHE A 47 26.26 -9.03 20.33
CA PHE A 47 25.44 -8.40 19.31
C PHE A 47 26.26 -7.48 18.36
N GLY A 48 27.29 -6.82 18.89
CA GLY A 48 28.16 -5.91 18.15
C GLY A 48 27.56 -4.51 17.98
N LYS A 49 27.87 -3.86 16.85
CA LYS A 49 27.44 -2.48 16.60
C LYS A 49 26.01 -2.37 16.15
N VAL A 50 25.29 -1.38 16.69
CA VAL A 50 23.93 -1.00 16.24
C VAL A 50 24.04 -0.11 15.00
N PRO A 51 23.25 -0.36 13.93
CA PRO A 51 23.20 0.51 12.75
C PRO A 51 22.39 1.78 13.05
N CYS A 52 22.74 2.89 12.41
CA CYS A 52 21.87 4.07 12.44
C CYS A 52 20.69 3.90 11.47
N TYR A 53 19.63 4.69 11.66
CA TYR A 53 18.39 4.57 10.89
C TYR A 53 18.62 4.78 9.36
N ASN A 54 19.52 5.66 8.94
CA ASN A 54 19.88 5.82 7.53
C ASN A 54 20.51 4.56 6.93
N THR A 55 21.26 3.80 7.73
CA THR A 55 21.84 2.52 7.29
C THR A 55 20.74 1.49 7.07
N VAL A 56 19.76 1.40 8.00
CA VAL A 56 18.61 0.51 7.85
C VAL A 56 17.76 0.92 6.64
N GLU A 57 17.52 2.22 6.45
CA GLU A 57 16.81 2.76 5.29
C GLU A 57 17.48 2.32 3.97
N ASN A 58 18.79 2.44 3.89
CA ASN A 58 19.54 2.03 2.70
C ASN A 58 19.42 0.51 2.44
N TRP A 59 19.39 -0.32 3.47
CA TRP A 59 19.19 -1.76 3.30
C TRP A 59 17.79 -2.08 2.80
N VAL A 60 16.76 -1.44 3.35
CA VAL A 60 15.38 -1.60 2.90
C VAL A 60 15.23 -1.16 1.44
N LYS A 61 15.80 -0.01 1.07
CA LYS A 61 15.79 0.50 -0.32
C LYS A 61 16.51 -0.45 -1.29
N LYS A 62 17.68 -0.97 -0.90
CA LYS A 62 18.44 -1.92 -1.75
C LYS A 62 17.69 -3.23 -1.94
N LEU A 63 17.07 -3.76 -0.87
CA LEU A 63 16.26 -4.96 -0.98
C LEU A 63 15.03 -4.72 -1.86
N GLY A 64 14.33 -3.60 -1.66
CA GLY A 64 13.18 -3.23 -2.49
C GLY A 64 13.56 -3.10 -3.97
N LEU A 65 14.69 -2.45 -4.26
CA LEU A 65 15.19 -2.36 -5.63
C LEU A 65 15.55 -3.72 -6.22
N SER A 66 16.17 -4.60 -5.44
CA SER A 66 16.53 -5.96 -5.88
C SER A 66 15.29 -6.79 -6.23
N VAL A 67 14.22 -6.67 -5.44
CA VAL A 67 12.94 -7.36 -5.72
C VAL A 67 12.26 -6.76 -6.96
N TYR A 68 12.32 -5.42 -7.11
CA TYR A 68 11.73 -4.73 -8.26
C TYR A 68 12.46 -5.01 -9.58
N GLN A 69 13.76 -5.33 -9.52
CA GLN A 69 14.59 -5.66 -10.69
C GLN A 69 14.47 -7.12 -11.13
N ASP A 70 13.60 -7.92 -10.50
CA ASP A 70 13.32 -9.28 -10.97
C ASP A 70 12.66 -9.21 -12.35
N GLU A 71 13.32 -9.80 -13.35
CA GLU A 71 12.85 -9.77 -14.73
C GLU A 71 11.93 -10.96 -15.01
N GLN A 72 10.82 -10.70 -15.72
CA GLN A 72 9.85 -11.69 -16.16
C GLN A 72 9.20 -12.50 -15.00
N PRO A 73 8.72 -11.84 -13.94
CA PRO A 73 8.19 -12.54 -12.75
C PRO A 73 6.89 -13.32 -13.02
N CYS A 74 6.19 -13.02 -14.10
CA CYS A 74 4.93 -13.64 -14.50
C CYS A 74 5.05 -14.54 -15.74
N LYS A 75 6.28 -14.84 -16.20
CA LYS A 75 6.49 -15.76 -17.30
C LYS A 75 5.83 -17.10 -17.00
N ASP A 76 5.06 -17.60 -17.95
CA ASP A 76 4.31 -18.85 -17.84
C ASP A 76 3.23 -18.89 -16.73
N LYS A 77 2.86 -17.71 -16.15
CA LYS A 77 1.79 -17.59 -15.17
C LYS A 77 0.60 -16.84 -15.73
N LYS A 78 -0.59 -17.21 -15.30
CA LYS A 78 -1.81 -16.42 -15.54
C LYS A 78 -1.95 -15.36 -14.44
N PHE A 79 -2.15 -14.12 -14.84
CA PHE A 79 -2.30 -13.03 -13.91
C PHE A 79 -3.27 -11.96 -14.41
N ALA A 80 -3.87 -11.23 -13.48
CA ALA A 80 -4.56 -9.98 -13.73
C ALA A 80 -3.64 -8.83 -13.38
N MET A 81 -3.69 -7.76 -14.15
CA MET A 81 -2.95 -6.53 -13.86
C MET A 81 -3.85 -5.56 -13.09
N VAL A 82 -3.33 -4.94 -12.05
CA VAL A 82 -4.01 -3.85 -11.32
C VAL A 82 -3.25 -2.58 -11.60
N VAL A 83 -3.95 -1.55 -12.12
CA VAL A 83 -3.36 -0.25 -12.44
C VAL A 83 -4.06 0.82 -11.63
N ASP A 84 -3.32 1.55 -10.81
CA ASP A 84 -3.83 2.60 -9.94
C ASP A 84 -2.97 3.87 -9.99
N GLU A 85 -3.62 5.04 -10.01
CA GLU A 85 -2.98 6.35 -9.94
C GLU A 85 -3.16 6.94 -8.54
N SER A 86 -2.08 6.95 -7.77
CA SER A 86 -2.08 7.47 -6.40
C SER A 86 -1.69 8.95 -6.33
N ILE A 87 -2.10 9.61 -5.24
CA ILE A 87 -1.74 10.99 -4.97
C ILE A 87 -0.27 11.08 -4.61
N ALA A 88 0.40 11.98 -5.26
CA ALA A 88 1.82 12.17 -5.24
C ALA A 88 2.39 12.87 -4.01
N ILE A 89 3.62 12.53 -3.74
CA ILE A 89 4.51 13.27 -2.86
C ILE A 89 5.07 14.47 -3.66
N ASN A 90 5.02 15.67 -3.08
CA ASN A 90 5.54 16.90 -3.69
C ASN A 90 4.93 17.28 -5.06
N GLY A 91 3.63 17.07 -5.24
CA GLY A 91 2.93 17.46 -6.47
C GLY A 91 3.20 16.56 -7.67
N GLN A 92 3.83 15.41 -7.45
CA GLN A 92 3.98 14.36 -8.47
C GLN A 92 2.96 13.27 -8.24
N LYS A 93 2.51 12.61 -9.27
CA LYS A 93 1.62 11.46 -9.26
C LYS A 93 2.41 10.17 -9.41
N LEU A 94 1.94 9.13 -8.76
CA LEU A 94 2.47 7.78 -8.84
C LEU A 94 1.49 6.92 -9.62
N LEU A 95 1.95 6.28 -10.68
CA LEU A 95 1.23 5.21 -11.36
C LEU A 95 1.86 3.89 -10.93
N LEU A 96 1.06 3.02 -10.36
CA LEU A 96 1.47 1.71 -9.87
C LEU A 96 0.82 0.62 -10.69
N THR A 97 1.62 -0.32 -11.18
CA THR A 97 1.15 -1.48 -11.92
C THR A 97 1.57 -2.75 -11.19
N LEU A 98 0.58 -3.57 -10.83
CA LEU A 98 0.77 -4.79 -10.05
C LEU A 98 0.26 -6.00 -10.84
N ALA A 99 0.85 -7.17 -10.63
CA ALA A 99 0.29 -8.45 -11.02
C ALA A 99 -0.28 -9.19 -9.80
N ILE A 100 -1.45 -9.78 -9.98
CA ILE A 100 -2.11 -10.66 -9.02
C ILE A 100 -2.57 -11.92 -9.75
N PRO A 101 -2.76 -13.08 -9.08
CA PRO A 101 -3.35 -14.26 -9.73
C PRO A 101 -4.70 -13.93 -10.34
N SER A 102 -4.92 -14.29 -11.61
CA SER A 102 -6.21 -14.10 -12.30
C SER A 102 -7.19 -15.23 -12.04
N GLU A 103 -6.69 -16.41 -11.65
CA GLU A 103 -7.52 -17.56 -11.34
C GLU A 103 -8.10 -17.47 -9.92
N HIS A 104 -9.27 -18.10 -9.73
CA HIS A 104 -9.91 -18.13 -8.42
C HIS A 104 -8.97 -18.73 -7.36
N GLN A 105 -8.89 -18.02 -6.25
CA GLN A 105 -8.17 -18.48 -5.06
C GLN A 105 -9.19 -18.85 -3.97
N ASP A 106 -8.96 -19.97 -3.27
CA ASP A 106 -9.80 -20.38 -2.14
C ASP A 106 -9.62 -19.51 -0.88
N ARG A 107 -8.78 -18.50 -1.00
CA ARG A 107 -8.45 -17.53 0.06
C ARG A 107 -8.32 -16.12 -0.50
N PRO A 108 -8.42 -15.08 0.33
CA PRO A 108 -8.11 -13.72 -0.08
C PRO A 108 -6.65 -13.59 -0.58
N ILE A 109 -6.44 -12.71 -1.58
CA ILE A 109 -5.11 -12.34 -2.08
C ILE A 109 -4.31 -11.70 -0.94
N ARG A 110 -3.06 -12.10 -0.78
CA ARG A 110 -2.13 -11.61 0.23
C ARG A 110 -0.96 -10.89 -0.42
N HIS A 111 -0.13 -10.23 0.38
CA HIS A 111 1.06 -9.54 -0.12
C HIS A 111 2.03 -10.43 -0.91
N GLU A 112 2.15 -11.68 -0.51
CA GLU A 112 2.97 -12.69 -1.21
C GLU A 112 2.47 -13.05 -2.61
N ASP A 113 1.20 -12.80 -2.90
CA ASP A 113 0.58 -13.07 -4.20
C ASP A 113 0.71 -11.88 -5.16
N VAL A 114 1.18 -10.74 -4.67
CA VAL A 114 1.27 -9.50 -5.44
C VAL A 114 2.70 -9.29 -5.93
N THR A 115 2.84 -9.03 -7.21
CA THR A 115 4.12 -8.67 -7.84
C THR A 115 4.03 -7.25 -8.37
N ILE A 116 5.04 -6.42 -8.10
CA ILE A 116 5.14 -5.07 -8.65
C ILE A 116 5.74 -5.19 -10.06
N LEU A 117 5.00 -4.73 -11.08
CA LEU A 117 5.46 -4.73 -12.46
C LEU A 117 6.06 -3.39 -12.88
N ASP A 118 5.44 -2.28 -12.47
CA ASP A 118 5.95 -0.94 -12.75
C ASP A 118 5.57 0.05 -11.65
N ILE A 119 6.50 0.99 -11.38
CA ILE A 119 6.31 2.15 -10.52
C ILE A 119 6.78 3.37 -11.28
N SER A 120 5.84 4.18 -11.74
CA SER A 120 6.14 5.37 -12.50
C SER A 120 5.75 6.64 -11.77
N VAL A 121 6.60 7.67 -11.84
CA VAL A 121 6.38 8.96 -11.18
C VAL A 121 6.41 10.07 -12.22
N SER A 122 5.36 10.91 -12.25
CA SER A 122 5.24 12.03 -13.17
C SER A 122 4.42 13.17 -12.56
N LYS A 123 4.40 14.34 -13.18
CA LYS A 123 3.48 15.43 -12.82
C LYS A 123 2.02 15.10 -13.14
N GLY A 124 1.77 14.13 -14.01
CA GLY A 124 0.47 13.62 -14.41
C GLY A 124 0.65 12.56 -15.48
N PHE A 125 -0.35 11.72 -15.65
CA PHE A 125 -0.40 10.71 -16.70
C PHE A 125 -1.61 10.96 -17.58
N ASN A 126 -1.43 11.06 -18.88
CA ASN A 126 -2.51 11.01 -19.85
C ASN A 126 -2.77 9.56 -20.29
N GLY A 127 -3.79 9.33 -21.14
CA GLY A 127 -4.13 7.96 -21.56
C GLY A 127 -3.01 7.27 -22.36
N ASP A 128 -2.26 8.00 -23.14
CA ASP A 128 -1.17 7.45 -23.96
C ASP A 128 0.04 7.10 -23.07
N ASP A 129 0.31 7.89 -22.02
CA ASP A 129 1.32 7.56 -21.02
C ASP A 129 0.95 6.27 -20.27
N VAL A 130 -0.33 6.13 -19.85
CA VAL A 130 -0.83 4.92 -19.17
C VAL A 130 -0.69 3.70 -20.08
N GLN A 131 -1.07 3.82 -21.37
CA GLN A 131 -0.90 2.73 -22.34
C GLN A 131 0.57 2.31 -22.44
N GLY A 132 1.49 3.25 -22.62
CA GLY A 132 2.92 2.95 -22.72
C GLY A 132 3.46 2.25 -21.48
N ARG A 133 2.98 2.61 -20.26
CA ARG A 133 3.36 1.95 -19.01
C ARG A 133 2.81 0.53 -18.89
N ILE A 134 1.60 0.28 -19.36
CA ILE A 134 1.04 -1.08 -19.44
C ILE A 134 1.89 -1.95 -20.35
N GLU A 135 2.24 -1.47 -21.54
CA GLU A 135 3.08 -2.19 -22.49
C GLU A 135 4.48 -2.49 -21.94
N GLU A 136 5.09 -1.56 -21.20
CA GLU A 136 6.36 -1.77 -20.50
C GLU A 136 6.23 -2.81 -19.37
N ALA A 137 5.15 -2.74 -18.60
CA ALA A 137 4.86 -3.69 -17.53
C ALA A 137 4.66 -5.12 -18.06
N GLU A 138 4.03 -5.29 -19.22
CA GLU A 138 3.90 -6.60 -19.90
C GLU A 138 5.25 -7.17 -20.33
N LYS A 139 6.11 -6.33 -20.91
CA LYS A 139 7.46 -6.76 -21.26
C LYS A 139 8.25 -7.20 -20.05
N SER A 140 8.14 -6.45 -18.94
CA SER A 140 8.77 -6.81 -17.67
C SER A 140 8.20 -8.10 -17.10
N ALA A 141 6.88 -8.28 -17.15
CA ALA A 141 6.19 -9.48 -16.67
C ALA A 141 6.58 -10.75 -17.46
N GLY A 142 6.94 -10.59 -18.73
CA GLY A 142 7.24 -11.70 -19.65
C GLY A 142 6.01 -12.40 -20.19
N ASN A 143 4.80 -11.91 -19.91
CA ASN A 143 3.52 -12.42 -20.37
C ASN A 143 2.47 -11.30 -20.37
N ALA A 144 1.39 -11.44 -21.13
CA ALA A 144 0.26 -10.54 -21.13
C ALA A 144 -0.74 -10.89 -20.01
N PRO A 145 -1.41 -9.90 -19.41
CA PRO A 145 -2.45 -10.15 -18.40
C PRO A 145 -3.73 -10.71 -19.04
N ASP A 146 -4.47 -11.55 -18.33
CA ASP A 146 -5.79 -12.02 -18.76
C ASP A 146 -6.80 -10.86 -18.80
N TYR A 147 -6.69 -9.90 -17.87
CA TYR A 147 -7.48 -8.68 -17.78
C TYR A 147 -6.81 -7.63 -16.90
N ILE A 148 -7.29 -6.39 -16.98
CA ILE A 148 -6.79 -5.27 -16.17
C ILE A 148 -7.88 -4.73 -15.26
N ILE A 149 -7.57 -4.54 -13.97
CA ILE A 149 -8.44 -3.90 -12.98
C ILE A 149 -7.95 -2.46 -12.76
N SER A 150 -8.86 -1.49 -12.80
CA SER A 150 -8.56 -0.10 -12.45
C SER A 150 -9.78 0.61 -11.89
N ASP A 151 -9.56 1.78 -11.27
CA ASP A 151 -10.64 2.71 -11.00
C ASP A 151 -11.24 3.26 -12.32
N ASN A 152 -12.29 4.10 -12.19
CA ASN A 152 -12.97 4.70 -13.34
C ASN A 152 -12.31 6.03 -13.81
N GLY A 153 -11.05 6.27 -13.49
CA GLY A 153 -10.29 7.42 -13.97
C GLY A 153 -10.24 7.48 -15.50
N HIS A 154 -10.52 8.66 -16.07
CA HIS A 154 -10.61 8.83 -17.53
C HIS A 154 -9.31 8.39 -18.24
N ASN A 155 -8.15 8.79 -17.70
CA ASN A 155 -6.85 8.48 -18.27
C ASN A 155 -6.53 6.99 -18.18
N LEU A 156 -6.87 6.34 -17.04
CA LEU A 156 -6.70 4.89 -16.87
C LEU A 156 -7.58 4.12 -17.88
N THR A 157 -8.86 4.51 -17.97
CA THR A 157 -9.80 3.89 -18.91
C THR A 157 -9.31 4.04 -20.37
N LYS A 158 -8.87 5.24 -20.75
CA LYS A 158 -8.34 5.50 -22.11
C LYS A 158 -7.10 4.65 -22.40
N GLY A 159 -6.13 4.62 -21.48
CA GLY A 159 -4.89 3.89 -21.66
C GLY A 159 -5.09 2.38 -21.73
N ILE A 160 -5.94 1.81 -20.87
CA ILE A 160 -6.26 0.37 -20.88
C ILE A 160 -7.01 0.00 -22.16
N THR A 161 -7.97 0.81 -22.60
CA THR A 161 -8.66 0.57 -23.87
C THR A 161 -7.70 0.64 -25.04
N GLY A 162 -6.76 1.60 -25.02
CA GLY A 162 -5.72 1.73 -26.06
C GLY A 162 -4.77 0.55 -26.13
N SER A 163 -4.47 -0.10 -25.02
CA SER A 163 -3.63 -1.32 -24.98
C SER A 163 -4.34 -2.59 -25.47
N GLY A 164 -5.66 -2.53 -25.72
CA GLY A 164 -6.45 -3.65 -26.26
C GLY A 164 -6.86 -4.69 -25.24
N HIS A 165 -6.62 -4.47 -23.95
CA HIS A 165 -6.97 -5.41 -22.87
C HIS A 165 -8.41 -5.25 -22.39
N ILE A 166 -8.96 -6.35 -21.86
CA ILE A 166 -10.25 -6.33 -21.14
C ILE A 166 -10.05 -5.59 -19.83
N ARG A 167 -10.86 -4.55 -19.61
CA ARG A 167 -10.86 -3.78 -18.36
C ARG A 167 -12.01 -4.17 -17.45
N HIS A 168 -11.70 -4.43 -16.20
CA HIS A 168 -12.69 -4.52 -15.11
C HIS A 168 -12.57 -3.31 -14.19
N ALA A 169 -13.73 -2.74 -13.80
CA ALA A 169 -13.75 -1.67 -12.82
C ALA A 169 -13.45 -2.21 -11.42
N ASP A 170 -12.69 -1.46 -10.62
CA ASP A 170 -12.54 -1.73 -9.20
C ASP A 170 -13.92 -1.64 -8.50
N ILE A 171 -14.35 -2.77 -7.95
CA ILE A 171 -15.64 -2.90 -7.25
C ILE A 171 -15.67 -2.00 -6.02
N SER A 172 -14.60 -1.92 -5.24
CA SER A 172 -14.54 -1.11 -4.03
C SER A 172 -14.70 0.36 -4.36
N HIS A 173 -14.01 0.84 -5.40
CA HIS A 173 -14.14 2.20 -5.88
C HIS A 173 -15.54 2.48 -6.42
N SER A 174 -16.08 1.58 -7.23
CA SER A 174 -17.43 1.68 -7.80
C SER A 174 -18.50 1.73 -6.72
N MET A 175 -18.42 0.88 -5.70
CA MET A 175 -19.32 0.91 -4.54
C MET A 175 -19.19 2.21 -3.75
N GLY A 176 -17.96 2.69 -3.54
CA GLY A 176 -17.72 3.98 -2.89
C GLY A 176 -18.38 5.14 -3.62
N VAL A 177 -18.34 5.16 -4.96
CA VAL A 177 -19.03 6.17 -5.79
C VAL A 177 -20.54 6.07 -5.68
N ILE A 178 -21.10 4.86 -5.70
CA ILE A 178 -22.55 4.64 -5.52
C ILE A 178 -23.00 5.16 -4.15
N LEU A 179 -22.33 4.74 -3.08
CA LEU A 179 -22.65 5.19 -1.72
C LEU A 179 -22.52 6.70 -1.57
N LYS A 180 -21.50 7.29 -2.18
CA LYS A 180 -21.33 8.75 -2.23
C LYS A 180 -22.54 9.42 -2.87
N ASN A 181 -22.96 8.96 -4.04
CA ASN A 181 -24.09 9.54 -4.76
C ASN A 181 -25.42 9.41 -3.98
N VAL A 182 -25.58 8.33 -3.23
CA VAL A 182 -26.77 8.10 -2.42
C VAL A 182 -26.79 8.97 -1.16
N TYR A 183 -25.67 9.04 -0.43
CA TYR A 183 -25.66 9.59 0.94
C TYR A 183 -25.06 11.00 1.06
N GLU A 184 -24.13 11.42 0.19
CA GLU A 184 -23.36 12.65 0.40
C GLU A 184 -24.20 13.91 0.60
N LYS A 185 -25.37 13.99 -0.06
CA LYS A 185 -26.28 15.14 -0.02
C LYS A 185 -27.49 14.93 0.89
N GLN A 186 -27.64 13.78 1.54
CA GLN A 186 -28.74 13.55 2.46
C GLN A 186 -28.52 14.35 3.75
N SER A 187 -29.57 15.08 4.19
CA SER A 187 -29.51 15.94 5.38
C SER A 187 -29.07 15.19 6.63
N ASP A 188 -29.66 14.02 6.84
CA ASP A 188 -29.40 13.18 8.00
C ASP A 188 -27.95 12.68 8.03
N PHE A 189 -27.40 12.31 6.88
CA PHE A 189 -26.00 11.89 6.77
C PHE A 189 -25.04 13.06 7.04
N VAL A 190 -25.35 14.25 6.50
CA VAL A 190 -24.55 15.47 6.72
C VAL A 190 -24.59 15.88 8.19
N GLU A 191 -25.78 15.86 8.83
CA GLU A 191 -25.96 16.14 10.24
C GLU A 191 -25.19 15.15 11.12
N PHE A 192 -25.36 13.85 10.86
CA PHE A 192 -24.68 12.78 11.57
C PHE A 192 -23.15 12.92 11.49
N THR A 193 -22.59 13.09 10.29
CA THR A 193 -21.14 13.22 10.11
C THR A 193 -20.59 14.49 10.75
N THR A 194 -21.36 15.58 10.72
CA THR A 194 -21.01 16.85 11.39
C THR A 194 -20.99 16.68 12.90
N LEU A 195 -21.99 16.02 13.46
CA LEU A 195 -22.09 15.75 14.90
C LEU A 195 -20.91 14.86 15.36
N LEU A 196 -20.61 13.80 14.63
CA LEU A 196 -19.45 12.93 14.92
C LEU A 196 -18.12 13.71 14.88
N GLY A 197 -17.94 14.58 13.89
CA GLY A 197 -16.76 15.44 13.81
C GLY A 197 -16.60 16.36 15.01
N LYS A 198 -17.69 16.99 15.46
CA LYS A 198 -17.71 17.81 16.67
C LYS A 198 -17.38 17.00 17.93
N LYS A 199 -17.98 15.81 18.10
CA LYS A 199 -17.71 14.93 19.22
C LYS A 199 -16.26 14.45 19.23
N ARG A 200 -15.69 14.15 18.08
CA ARG A 200 -14.29 13.79 17.96
C ARG A 200 -13.36 14.91 18.43
N LEU A 201 -13.58 16.14 17.99
CA LEU A 201 -12.79 17.29 18.44
C LEU A 201 -12.93 17.52 19.95
N GLN A 202 -14.12 17.28 20.52
CA GLN A 202 -14.39 17.47 21.94
C GLN A 202 -13.69 16.43 22.82
N TYR A 203 -13.60 15.15 22.38
CA TYR A 203 -13.21 14.04 23.26
C TYR A 203 -11.89 13.37 22.90
N HIS A 204 -11.22 13.69 21.79
CA HIS A 204 -10.02 12.98 21.34
C HIS A 204 -8.80 13.08 22.28
N LEU A 205 -8.76 14.09 23.16
CA LEU A 205 -7.72 14.27 24.17
C LEU A 205 -8.24 14.01 25.60
N THR A 206 -9.36 13.33 25.75
CA THR A 206 -9.95 12.98 27.06
C THR A 206 -9.88 11.48 27.31
N ASP A 207 -10.22 11.08 28.53
CA ASP A 207 -10.39 9.69 28.93
C ASP A 207 -11.48 8.93 28.15
N LYS A 208 -12.35 9.66 27.42
CA LYS A 208 -13.39 9.12 26.55
C LYS A 208 -12.95 8.90 25.11
N ALA A 209 -11.67 9.08 24.81
CA ALA A 209 -11.17 8.94 23.43
C ALA A 209 -11.36 7.53 22.85
N TYR A 210 -11.43 6.50 23.68
CA TYR A 210 -11.68 5.11 23.25
C TYR A 210 -13.09 4.86 22.71
N LEU A 211 -14.07 5.73 23.03
CA LEU A 211 -15.45 5.64 22.53
C LEU A 211 -15.62 6.29 21.16
N LEU A 212 -14.59 6.97 20.65
CA LEU A 212 -14.71 7.72 19.41
C LEU A 212 -14.75 6.82 18.18
N PRO A 213 -15.54 7.21 17.15
CA PRO A 213 -15.59 6.48 15.91
C PRO A 213 -14.23 6.42 15.22
N PRO A 214 -13.98 5.41 14.37
CA PRO A 214 -12.82 5.37 13.52
C PRO A 214 -12.67 6.64 12.69
N ASN A 215 -11.44 7.01 12.35
CA ASN A 215 -11.18 8.23 11.58
C ASN A 215 -11.76 8.10 10.17
N MET A 216 -12.65 9.01 9.81
CA MET A 216 -13.18 9.06 8.47
C MET A 216 -12.40 10.08 7.63
N ARG A 217 -11.63 9.58 6.67
CA ARG A 217 -10.99 10.45 5.67
C ARG A 217 -12.05 10.95 4.69
N THR A 218 -12.15 12.27 4.51
CA THR A 218 -13.17 12.91 3.67
C THR A 218 -13.18 12.39 2.23
N ILE A 219 -12.01 12.09 1.67
CA ILE A 219 -11.86 11.66 0.27
C ILE A 219 -12.26 10.20 0.07
N SER A 220 -12.01 9.32 1.06
CA SER A 220 -12.27 7.87 0.96
C SER A 220 -13.32 7.36 1.93
N ARG A 221 -14.14 8.25 2.51
CA ARG A 221 -15.11 7.87 3.55
C ARG A 221 -16.10 6.80 3.09
N PHE A 222 -16.57 6.88 1.85
CA PHE A 222 -17.55 5.94 1.30
C PHE A 222 -16.94 4.57 0.95
N MET A 223 -15.63 4.46 0.86
CA MET A 223 -14.92 3.19 0.68
C MET A 223 -14.65 2.45 2.00
N ASN A 224 -14.85 3.12 3.13
CA ASN A 224 -14.51 2.58 4.45
C ASN A 224 -15.65 2.69 5.48
N MET A 225 -16.90 2.65 5.01
CA MET A 225 -18.07 2.76 5.89
C MET A 225 -18.26 1.55 6.81
N SER A 226 -17.74 0.39 6.45
CA SER A 226 -17.84 -0.82 7.27
C SER A 226 -17.30 -0.62 8.68
N SER A 227 -16.18 0.07 8.84
CA SER A 227 -15.59 0.38 10.16
C SER A 227 -16.52 1.21 11.04
N TRP A 228 -17.34 2.07 10.44
CA TRP A 228 -18.32 2.87 11.16
C TRP A 228 -19.56 2.05 11.56
N VAL A 229 -19.98 1.14 10.70
CA VAL A 229 -21.09 0.23 10.99
C VAL A 229 -20.70 -0.67 12.17
N PHE A 230 -19.50 -1.23 12.16
CA PHE A 230 -18.99 -2.03 13.29
C PHE A 230 -18.92 -1.22 14.57
N TRP A 231 -18.30 -0.05 14.53
CA TRP A 231 -18.23 0.84 15.70
C TRP A 231 -19.64 1.22 16.21
N GLY A 232 -20.56 1.55 15.31
CA GLY A 232 -21.93 1.91 15.66
C GLY A 232 -22.68 0.78 16.37
N ASN A 233 -22.53 -0.44 15.88
CA ASN A 233 -23.13 -1.62 16.52
C ASN A 233 -22.56 -1.84 17.92
N GLU A 234 -21.24 -1.76 18.10
CA GLU A 234 -20.60 -1.92 19.41
C GLU A 234 -20.96 -0.80 20.41
N MET A 235 -21.39 0.38 19.94
CA MET A 235 -21.86 1.46 20.80
C MET A 235 -23.33 1.32 21.19
N LEU A 236 -24.10 0.51 20.47
CA LEU A 236 -25.54 0.28 20.75
C LEU A 236 -25.80 -0.96 21.60
N ASP A 237 -24.86 -1.89 21.66
CA ASP A 237 -24.86 -3.08 22.54
C ASP A 237 -24.36 -2.70 23.96
#